data_d145dabd0f0d633aece71baa1517aa9f
#
_entry.id   d145dabd0f0d633aece71baa1517aa9f
#
_cell.length_a   1.000
_cell.length_b   1.000
_cell.length_c   1.000
_cell.angle_alpha   90.00
_cell.angle_beta   90.00
_cell.angle_gamma   90.00
#
_symmetry.space_group_name_H-M   'P 1'
#
loop_
_entity.id
_entity.type
_entity.pdbx_description
1 polymer ?
#
loop_
_entity_poly.entity_id
_entity_poly.type
_entity_poly.pdbx_seq_one_letter_code
_entity_poly.pdbx_strand_id
1 'polypeptide(L)'
;MKLGYKRSFARCVLLFGAGTALQLLLGDVNPQWLRHPIGLVLAINYVYLLIVLVAKSNKWQWVQQLTGHQASVSSLASMLAVTILFGLTGKCGPSTWPFCILLFHFISVLGLRAIEELRHWKNTPKMTLIIHTTVFIVLAAAFFSSGDKEKARVMAHIDEPLHVGVSSQGGKTVILPFVLTLEDFVMEEYPDGTPKTFLSRVKVEDSKGIRNFDIEVNHPARIGAWRIYQVGYDKTMGTDSSYSVLECVRDGWYPVIRTGLWIILASGILMALTAGYKRKKEEKI
;
A
#
# COMPACT_ATOMS: atom_id res chain seq x y z
N MET A 1 -34.59 -6.22 1.95
CA MET A 1 -33.17 -6.58 2.17
C MET A 1 -32.49 -7.10 0.90
N LYS A 2 -32.96 -8.16 0.25
CA LYS A 2 -32.36 -8.73 -0.99
C LYS A 2 -32.19 -7.73 -2.15
N LEU A 3 -33.11 -6.77 -2.34
CA LEU A 3 -33.07 -5.80 -3.45
C LEU A 3 -31.91 -4.79 -3.30
N GLY A 4 -31.54 -4.41 -2.09
CA GLY A 4 -30.42 -3.49 -1.81
C GLY A 4 -29.06 -4.10 -2.19
N TYR A 5 -28.83 -5.37 -1.87
CA TYR A 5 -27.61 -6.08 -2.29
C TYR A 5 -27.50 -6.20 -3.82
N LYS A 6 -28.61 -6.59 -4.51
CA LYS A 6 -28.61 -6.68 -5.98
C LYS A 6 -28.20 -5.36 -6.64
N ARG A 7 -28.76 -4.21 -6.18
CA ARG A 7 -28.41 -2.88 -6.69
C ARG A 7 -26.94 -2.52 -6.42
N SER A 8 -26.44 -2.83 -5.23
CA SER A 8 -25.05 -2.54 -4.88
C SER A 8 -24.05 -3.39 -5.68
N PHE A 9 -24.31 -4.68 -5.86
CA PHE A 9 -23.48 -5.52 -6.73
C PHE A 9 -23.56 -5.10 -8.19
N ALA A 10 -24.75 -4.78 -8.71
CA ALA A 10 -24.90 -4.27 -10.08
C ALA A 10 -24.07 -3.00 -10.31
N ARG A 11 -24.00 -2.11 -9.31
CA ARG A 11 -23.11 -0.93 -9.37
C ARG A 11 -21.63 -1.33 -9.48
N CYS A 12 -21.16 -2.28 -8.68
CA CYS A 12 -19.79 -2.77 -8.77
C CYS A 12 -19.48 -3.41 -10.14
N VAL A 13 -20.43 -4.18 -10.70
CA VAL A 13 -20.29 -4.77 -12.03
C VAL A 13 -20.22 -3.69 -13.11
N LEU A 14 -21.06 -2.66 -13.03
CA LEU A 14 -21.02 -1.54 -13.97
C LEU A 14 -19.70 -0.77 -13.88
N LEU A 15 -19.20 -0.53 -12.66
CA LEU A 15 -17.91 0.13 -12.44
C LEU A 15 -16.74 -0.72 -12.98
N PHE A 16 -16.78 -2.02 -12.80
CA PHE A 16 -15.78 -2.94 -13.37
C PHE A 16 -15.83 -2.92 -14.90
N GLY A 17 -17.02 -2.98 -15.49
CA GLY A 17 -17.21 -2.88 -16.95
C GLY A 17 -16.72 -1.54 -17.52
N ALA A 18 -17.03 -0.42 -16.85
CA ALA A 18 -16.51 0.90 -17.23
C ALA A 18 -14.98 0.95 -17.15
N GLY A 19 -14.40 0.39 -16.07
CA GLY A 19 -12.95 0.26 -15.93
C GLY A 19 -12.32 -0.59 -17.03
N THR A 20 -12.97 -1.69 -17.42
CA THR A 20 -12.49 -2.53 -18.52
C THR A 20 -12.53 -1.78 -19.86
N ALA A 21 -13.58 -1.01 -20.13
CA ALA A 21 -13.65 -0.17 -21.31
C ALA A 21 -12.53 0.89 -21.33
N LEU A 22 -12.28 1.55 -20.20
CA LEU A 22 -11.15 2.51 -20.09
C LEU A 22 -9.80 1.82 -20.26
N GLN A 23 -9.63 0.59 -19.75
CA GLN A 23 -8.40 -0.19 -19.93
C GLN A 23 -8.10 -0.47 -21.40
N LEU A 24 -9.12 -0.79 -22.18
CA LEU A 24 -8.98 -1.05 -23.62
C LEU A 24 -8.66 0.22 -24.41
N LEU A 25 -9.15 1.38 -23.96
CA LEU A 25 -8.95 2.67 -24.64
C LEU A 25 -7.64 3.37 -24.25
N LEU A 26 -7.25 3.32 -22.98
CA LEU A 26 -6.18 4.14 -22.42
C LEU A 26 -4.94 3.32 -22.00
N GLY A 27 -5.02 1.98 -21.96
CA GLY A 27 -3.98 1.16 -21.37
C GLY A 27 -3.93 1.25 -19.85
N ASP A 28 -2.76 1.02 -19.27
CA ASP A 28 -2.58 1.01 -17.82
C ASP A 28 -2.67 2.41 -17.19
N VAL A 29 -3.13 2.45 -15.93
CA VAL A 29 -3.16 3.68 -15.13
C VAL A 29 -1.73 4.12 -14.84
N ASN A 30 -1.41 5.37 -15.15
CA ASN A 30 -0.13 5.97 -14.79
C ASN A 30 -0.22 6.60 -13.39
N PRO A 31 0.39 6.02 -12.35
CA PRO A 31 0.33 6.55 -11.00
C PRO A 31 1.00 7.92 -10.85
N GLN A 32 1.89 8.32 -11.79
CA GLN A 32 2.57 9.61 -11.77
C GLN A 32 1.60 10.81 -11.81
N TRP A 33 0.36 10.61 -12.24
CA TRP A 33 -0.69 11.65 -12.16
C TRP A 33 -1.02 12.06 -10.72
N LEU A 34 -0.75 11.18 -9.75
CA LEU A 34 -0.94 11.43 -8.31
C LEU A 34 0.35 11.84 -7.60
N ARG A 35 1.42 12.19 -8.35
CA ARG A 35 2.67 12.65 -7.74
C ARG A 35 2.47 13.95 -6.97
N HIS A 36 3.12 14.06 -5.80
CA HIS A 36 3.11 15.27 -4.97
C HIS A 36 3.43 16.54 -5.80
N PRO A 37 2.70 17.65 -5.61
CA PRO A 37 1.66 17.89 -4.60
C PRO A 37 0.23 17.47 -5.03
N ILE A 38 0.03 17.02 -6.26
CA ILE A 38 -1.31 16.76 -6.84
C ILE A 38 -2.07 15.72 -6.01
N GLY A 39 -1.45 14.59 -5.70
CA GLY A 39 -2.05 13.52 -4.90
C GLY A 39 -2.54 14.01 -3.54
N LEU A 40 -1.73 14.82 -2.85
CA LEU A 40 -2.09 15.40 -1.55
C LEU A 40 -3.29 16.36 -1.66
N VAL A 41 -3.28 17.25 -2.66
CA VAL A 41 -4.39 18.19 -2.89
C VAL A 41 -5.68 17.43 -3.20
N LEU A 42 -5.60 16.41 -4.05
CA LEU A 42 -6.76 15.57 -4.37
C LEU A 42 -7.26 14.80 -3.15
N ALA A 43 -6.37 14.27 -2.29
CA ALA A 43 -6.76 13.58 -1.07
C ALA A 43 -7.51 14.50 -0.11
N ILE A 44 -7.03 15.73 0.10
CA ILE A 44 -7.70 16.72 0.96
C ILE A 44 -9.08 17.09 0.42
N ASN A 45 -9.18 17.39 -0.87
CA ASN A 45 -10.47 17.72 -1.51
C ASN A 45 -11.43 16.54 -1.50
N TYR A 46 -10.91 15.32 -1.67
CA TYR A 46 -11.70 14.10 -1.60
C TYR A 46 -12.30 13.88 -0.21
N VAL A 47 -11.50 14.01 0.86
CA VAL A 47 -12.01 13.90 2.24
C VAL A 47 -13.04 14.98 2.52
N TYR A 48 -12.79 16.23 2.10
CA TYR A 48 -13.76 17.32 2.23
C TYR A 48 -15.08 17.00 1.51
N LEU A 49 -15.01 16.48 0.28
CA LEU A 49 -16.18 16.05 -0.47
C LEU A 49 -16.99 14.99 0.29
N LEU A 50 -16.33 13.97 0.85
CA LEU A 50 -17.02 12.93 1.64
C LEU A 50 -17.71 13.50 2.86
N ILE A 51 -17.09 14.46 3.57
CA ILE A 51 -17.69 15.15 4.72
C ILE A 51 -18.95 15.91 4.29
N VAL A 52 -18.89 16.65 3.18
CA VAL A 52 -20.05 17.39 2.63
C VAL A 52 -21.18 16.43 2.23
N LEU A 53 -20.84 15.30 1.60
CA LEU A 53 -21.82 14.29 1.21
C LEU A 53 -22.53 13.71 2.42
N VAL A 54 -21.80 13.36 3.48
CA VAL A 54 -22.38 12.86 4.73
C VAL A 54 -23.24 13.94 5.42
N ALA A 55 -22.78 15.19 5.46
CA ALA A 55 -23.56 16.29 6.04
C ALA A 55 -24.91 16.52 5.32
N LYS A 56 -24.96 16.25 4.01
CA LYS A 56 -26.16 16.38 3.18
C LYS A 56 -26.89 15.04 2.94
N SER A 57 -26.49 13.95 3.58
CA SER A 57 -27.02 12.59 3.35
C SER A 57 -28.54 12.53 3.50
N ASN A 58 -29.12 13.28 4.44
CA ASN A 58 -30.57 13.31 4.64
C ASN A 58 -31.35 13.80 3.41
N LYS A 59 -30.71 14.59 2.52
CA LYS A 59 -31.33 15.11 1.29
C LYS A 59 -31.09 14.20 0.08
N TRP A 60 -30.10 13.33 0.11
CA TRP A 60 -29.67 12.54 -1.04
C TRP A 60 -29.74 11.04 -0.77
N GLN A 61 -30.83 10.42 -1.21
CA GLN A 61 -31.06 8.99 -1.01
C GLN A 61 -29.90 8.09 -1.52
N TRP A 62 -29.23 8.49 -2.61
CA TRP A 62 -28.11 7.74 -3.15
C TRP A 62 -26.90 7.73 -2.19
N VAL A 63 -26.66 8.79 -1.43
CA VAL A 63 -25.62 8.82 -0.40
C VAL A 63 -25.98 7.88 0.74
N GLN A 64 -27.24 7.88 1.20
CA GLN A 64 -27.72 6.96 2.24
C GLN A 64 -27.56 5.48 1.80
N GLN A 65 -27.76 5.20 0.51
CA GLN A 65 -27.50 3.85 -0.02
C GLN A 65 -26.03 3.47 0.01
N LEU A 66 -25.11 4.42 -0.18
CA LEU A 66 -23.67 4.19 -0.12
C LEU A 66 -23.14 4.02 1.32
N THR A 67 -23.72 4.70 2.30
CA THR A 67 -23.38 4.52 3.72
C THR A 67 -23.97 3.23 4.32
N GLY A 68 -24.89 2.57 3.59
CA GLY A 68 -25.58 1.38 4.05
C GLY A 68 -24.70 0.12 4.07
N HIS A 69 -25.00 -0.81 4.98
CA HIS A 69 -24.31 -2.09 5.12
C HIS A 69 -24.21 -2.89 3.80
N GLN A 70 -25.26 -2.82 2.95
CA GLN A 70 -25.26 -3.52 1.65
C GLN A 70 -24.16 -3.01 0.71
N ALA A 71 -23.93 -1.70 0.67
CA ALA A 71 -22.87 -1.12 -0.16
C ALA A 71 -21.49 -1.53 0.37
N SER A 72 -21.28 -1.49 1.69
CA SER A 72 -20.01 -1.90 2.31
C SER A 72 -19.68 -3.36 2.01
N VAL A 73 -20.62 -4.27 2.20
CA VAL A 73 -20.42 -5.71 1.93
C VAL A 73 -20.21 -5.97 0.45
N SER A 74 -21.00 -5.35 -0.44
CA SER A 74 -20.89 -5.58 -1.88
C SER A 74 -19.58 -5.03 -2.44
N SER A 75 -19.14 -3.84 -2.01
CA SER A 75 -17.87 -3.25 -2.47
C SER A 75 -16.66 -4.06 -1.96
N LEU A 76 -16.68 -4.50 -0.69
CA LEU A 76 -15.65 -5.36 -0.13
C LEU A 76 -15.56 -6.71 -0.88
N ALA A 77 -16.70 -7.37 -1.08
CA ALA A 77 -16.76 -8.65 -1.79
C ALA A 77 -16.28 -8.53 -3.24
N SER A 78 -16.66 -7.44 -3.94
CA SER A 78 -16.22 -7.18 -5.30
C SER A 78 -14.71 -6.89 -5.36
N MET A 79 -14.18 -6.12 -4.40
CA MET A 79 -12.74 -5.85 -4.32
C MET A 79 -11.95 -7.13 -4.02
N LEU A 80 -12.45 -7.98 -3.11
CA LEU A 80 -11.84 -9.27 -2.81
C LEU A 80 -11.82 -10.19 -4.05
N ALA A 81 -12.93 -10.26 -4.80
CA ALA A 81 -13.02 -11.06 -6.02
C ALA A 81 -11.99 -10.62 -7.07
N VAL A 82 -11.83 -9.30 -7.29
CA VAL A 82 -10.83 -8.77 -8.24
C VAL A 82 -9.41 -8.99 -7.75
N THR A 83 -9.15 -8.89 -6.45
CA THR A 83 -7.83 -9.18 -5.85
C THR A 83 -7.46 -10.67 -6.01
N ILE A 84 -8.42 -11.58 -5.81
CA ILE A 84 -8.24 -13.02 -6.05
C ILE A 84 -7.97 -13.27 -7.54
N LEU A 85 -8.75 -12.67 -8.43
CA LEU A 85 -8.55 -12.78 -9.87
C LEU A 85 -7.15 -12.34 -10.28
N PHE A 86 -6.66 -11.21 -9.73
CA PHE A 86 -5.29 -10.74 -9.95
C PHE A 86 -4.25 -11.75 -9.43
N GLY A 87 -4.43 -12.26 -8.21
CA GLY A 87 -3.50 -13.24 -7.62
C GLY A 87 -3.40 -14.55 -8.42
N LEU A 88 -4.52 -15.00 -9.01
CA LEU A 88 -4.57 -16.24 -9.80
C LEU A 88 -4.08 -16.06 -11.24
N THR A 89 -4.30 -14.91 -11.85
CA THR A 89 -4.08 -14.72 -13.30
C THR A 89 -2.95 -13.73 -13.63
N GLY A 90 -2.49 -12.94 -12.67
CA GLY A 90 -1.61 -11.78 -12.88
C GLY A 90 -2.29 -10.64 -13.64
N LYS A 91 -3.57 -10.76 -14.00
CA LYS A 91 -4.35 -9.75 -14.71
C LYS A 91 -5.24 -8.94 -13.76
N CYS A 92 -5.72 -7.77 -14.20
CA CYS A 92 -6.55 -6.86 -13.39
C CYS A 92 -5.89 -6.42 -12.08
N GLY A 93 -4.57 -6.16 -12.11
CA GLY A 93 -3.79 -5.71 -10.97
C GLY A 93 -3.91 -4.20 -10.68
N PRO A 94 -3.11 -3.70 -9.73
CA PRO A 94 -3.17 -2.30 -9.26
C PRO A 94 -2.91 -1.23 -10.32
N SER A 95 -2.30 -1.58 -11.46
CA SER A 95 -2.08 -0.67 -12.59
C SER A 95 -3.27 -0.61 -13.55
N THR A 96 -4.32 -1.38 -13.33
CA THR A 96 -5.46 -1.45 -14.25
C THR A 96 -6.64 -0.59 -13.80
N TRP A 97 -7.36 -0.01 -14.77
CA TRP A 97 -8.56 0.79 -14.51
C TRP A 97 -9.67 0.05 -13.75
N PRO A 98 -10.00 -1.22 -14.06
CA PRO A 98 -11.00 -1.97 -13.31
C PRO A 98 -10.66 -2.06 -11.82
N PHE A 99 -9.39 -2.36 -11.51
CA PHE A 99 -8.92 -2.42 -10.12
C PHE A 99 -8.99 -1.06 -9.44
N CYS A 100 -8.43 -0.02 -10.08
CA CYS A 100 -8.39 1.34 -9.51
C CYS A 100 -9.78 1.91 -9.26
N ILE A 101 -10.74 1.73 -10.18
CA ILE A 101 -12.10 2.23 -10.03
C ILE A 101 -12.85 1.49 -8.92
N LEU A 102 -12.73 0.17 -8.83
CA LEU A 102 -13.33 -0.58 -7.74
C LEU A 102 -12.70 -0.26 -6.38
N LEU A 103 -11.37 -0.11 -6.34
CA LEU A 103 -10.67 0.31 -5.13
C LEU A 103 -11.14 1.70 -4.68
N PHE A 104 -11.21 2.67 -5.60
CA PHE A 104 -11.70 4.02 -5.31
C PHE A 104 -13.16 4.00 -4.83
N HIS A 105 -14.02 3.17 -5.45
CA HIS A 105 -15.39 2.98 -4.98
C HIS A 105 -15.43 2.39 -3.57
N PHE A 106 -14.63 1.36 -3.29
CA PHE A 106 -14.53 0.76 -1.95
C PHE A 106 -14.06 1.76 -0.90
N ILE A 107 -13.00 2.54 -1.19
CA ILE A 107 -12.50 3.61 -0.31
C ILE A 107 -13.61 4.65 -0.07
N SER A 108 -14.38 5.00 -1.11
CA SER A 108 -15.48 5.98 -0.99
C SER A 108 -16.62 5.48 -0.09
N VAL A 109 -17.05 4.25 -0.27
CA VAL A 109 -18.07 3.62 0.58
C VAL A 109 -17.61 3.54 2.03
N LEU A 110 -16.35 3.11 2.23
CA LEU A 110 -15.75 3.00 3.56
C LEU A 110 -15.58 4.39 4.22
N GLY A 111 -15.13 5.39 3.47
CA GLY A 111 -14.98 6.77 3.96
C GLY A 111 -16.30 7.40 4.36
N LEU A 112 -17.33 7.27 3.53
CA LEU A 112 -18.68 7.73 3.86
C LEU A 112 -19.20 7.05 5.14
N ARG A 113 -18.97 5.74 5.28
CA ARG A 113 -19.34 4.97 6.46
C ARG A 113 -18.57 5.43 7.70
N ALA A 114 -17.25 5.57 7.61
CA ALA A 114 -16.42 6.02 8.73
C ALA A 114 -16.78 7.43 9.22
N ILE A 115 -17.07 8.37 8.30
CA ILE A 115 -17.49 9.74 8.64
C ILE A 115 -18.88 9.74 9.30
N GLU A 116 -19.82 8.91 8.81
CA GLU A 116 -21.14 8.77 9.44
C GLU A 116 -21.02 8.17 10.85
N GLU A 117 -20.17 7.19 11.05
CA GLU A 117 -19.89 6.61 12.37
C GLU A 117 -19.20 7.62 13.30
N LEU A 118 -18.30 8.47 12.80
CA LEU A 118 -17.69 9.56 13.55
C LEU A 118 -18.75 10.60 13.96
N ARG A 119 -19.68 10.92 13.09
CA ARG A 119 -20.80 11.83 13.40
C ARG A 119 -21.66 11.30 14.54
N HIS A 120 -21.82 9.97 14.61
CA HIS A 120 -22.59 9.27 15.65
C HIS A 120 -21.71 8.54 16.66
N TRP A 121 -20.50 9.06 16.93
CA TRP A 121 -19.45 8.41 17.71
C TRP A 121 -19.86 7.91 19.10
N LYS A 122 -20.85 8.58 19.73
CA LYS A 122 -21.37 8.18 21.05
C LYS A 122 -22.12 6.84 20.99
N ASN A 123 -22.80 6.59 19.88
CA ASN A 123 -23.64 5.40 19.67
C ASN A 123 -22.94 4.27 18.91
N THR A 124 -21.75 4.54 18.34
CA THR A 124 -20.99 3.56 17.56
C THR A 124 -20.02 2.79 18.45
N PRO A 125 -19.94 1.45 18.31
CA PRO A 125 -18.93 0.64 19.00
C PRO A 125 -17.52 1.14 18.68
N LYS A 126 -16.73 1.42 19.72
CA LYS A 126 -15.43 2.09 19.56
C LYS A 126 -14.45 1.33 18.67
N MET A 127 -14.40 0.00 18.79
CA MET A 127 -13.51 -0.82 17.96
C MET A 127 -13.90 -0.77 16.48
N THR A 128 -15.19 -0.80 16.16
CA THR A 128 -15.70 -0.66 14.79
C THR A 128 -15.30 0.70 14.21
N LEU A 129 -15.52 1.78 14.97
CA LEU A 129 -15.13 3.12 14.57
C LEU A 129 -13.62 3.24 14.29
N ILE A 130 -12.79 2.72 15.18
CA ILE A 130 -11.32 2.74 15.02
C ILE A 130 -10.93 1.97 13.76
N ILE A 131 -11.44 0.76 13.57
CA ILE A 131 -11.09 -0.09 12.42
C ILE A 131 -11.50 0.59 11.11
N HIS A 132 -12.77 1.01 10.97
CA HIS A 132 -13.25 1.62 9.71
C HIS A 132 -12.50 2.90 9.38
N THR A 133 -12.28 3.78 10.38
CA THR A 133 -11.53 5.03 10.17
C THR A 133 -10.08 4.76 9.78
N THR A 134 -9.41 3.82 10.47
CA THR A 134 -8.01 3.51 10.19
C THR A 134 -7.84 2.84 8.83
N VAL A 135 -8.70 1.88 8.48
CA VAL A 135 -8.65 1.23 7.15
C VAL A 135 -8.89 2.26 6.05
N PHE A 136 -9.85 3.19 6.23
CA PHE A 136 -10.08 4.28 5.30
C PHE A 136 -8.82 5.15 5.11
N ILE A 137 -8.19 5.59 6.21
CA ILE A 137 -6.97 6.42 6.16
C ILE A 137 -5.85 5.68 5.42
N VAL A 138 -5.61 4.40 5.76
CA VAL A 138 -4.55 3.60 5.14
C VAL A 138 -4.77 3.41 3.64
N LEU A 139 -5.98 3.06 3.23
CA LEU A 139 -6.30 2.85 1.82
C LEU A 139 -6.30 4.15 1.02
N ALA A 140 -6.85 5.23 1.56
CA ALA A 140 -6.81 6.54 0.94
C ALA A 140 -5.38 7.06 0.81
N ALA A 141 -4.56 6.95 1.87
CA ALA A 141 -3.15 7.28 1.81
C ALA A 141 -2.41 6.48 0.74
N ALA A 142 -2.59 5.15 0.69
CA ALA A 142 -1.98 4.29 -0.30
C ALA A 142 -2.41 4.63 -1.74
N PHE A 143 -3.69 4.97 -1.95
CA PHE A 143 -4.23 5.33 -3.26
C PHE A 143 -3.66 6.67 -3.75
N PHE A 144 -3.80 7.73 -2.96
CA PHE A 144 -3.38 9.08 -3.35
C PHE A 144 -1.87 9.30 -3.33
N SER A 145 -1.10 8.45 -2.66
CA SER A 145 0.36 8.48 -2.67
C SER A 145 1.01 7.57 -3.72
N SER A 146 0.22 6.89 -4.53
CA SER A 146 0.74 5.88 -5.47
C SER A 146 1.77 6.43 -6.44
N GLY A 147 1.69 7.73 -6.79
CA GLY A 147 2.66 8.43 -7.65
C GLY A 147 3.93 8.90 -6.94
N ASP A 148 3.95 8.90 -5.60
CA ASP A 148 5.07 9.43 -4.82
C ASP A 148 6.17 8.40 -4.53
N LYS A 149 5.89 7.12 -4.83
CA LYS A 149 6.83 6.04 -4.59
C LYS A 149 7.89 6.00 -5.68
N GLU A 150 9.13 6.26 -5.32
CA GLU A 150 10.29 6.11 -6.19
C GLU A 150 11.01 4.81 -5.87
N LYS A 151 11.38 4.07 -6.93
CA LYS A 151 12.20 2.87 -6.86
C LYS A 151 13.32 2.98 -7.88
N ALA A 152 14.55 2.86 -7.41
CA ALA A 152 15.73 2.84 -8.25
C ALA A 152 16.55 1.59 -7.93
N ARG A 153 16.91 0.83 -8.95
CA ARG A 153 17.90 -0.24 -8.85
C ARG A 153 19.26 0.30 -9.16
N VAL A 154 20.20 -0.16 -8.37
CA VAL A 154 21.60 0.22 -8.42
C VAL A 154 22.42 -1.06 -8.48
N MET A 155 23.31 -1.18 -9.45
CA MET A 155 24.33 -2.20 -9.47
C MET A 155 25.58 -1.59 -8.85
N ALA A 156 25.87 -1.96 -7.60
CA ALA A 156 26.97 -1.44 -6.84
C ALA A 156 28.17 -2.38 -6.98
N HIS A 157 29.23 -1.94 -7.66
CA HIS A 157 30.51 -2.64 -7.70
C HIS A 157 31.34 -2.29 -6.47
N ILE A 158 32.22 -3.21 -6.05
CA ILE A 158 33.10 -2.99 -4.91
C ILE A 158 34.00 -1.78 -5.18
N ASP A 159 34.10 -0.88 -4.19
CA ASP A 159 34.87 0.35 -4.17
C ASP A 159 34.46 1.42 -5.21
N GLU A 160 33.36 1.23 -5.95
CA GLU A 160 32.87 2.21 -6.90
C GLU A 160 31.78 3.11 -6.25
N PRO A 161 32.04 4.42 -6.06
CA PRO A 161 31.02 5.34 -5.54
C PRO A 161 29.98 5.65 -6.60
N LEU A 162 28.70 5.55 -6.26
CA LEU A 162 27.62 5.82 -7.18
C LEU A 162 26.46 6.57 -6.49
N HIS A 163 25.81 7.44 -7.26
CA HIS A 163 24.65 8.22 -6.81
C HIS A 163 23.51 8.19 -7.83
N VAL A 164 23.57 7.25 -8.77
CA VAL A 164 22.62 7.11 -9.85
C VAL A 164 22.08 5.69 -9.90
N GLY A 165 20.77 5.56 -10.01
CA GLY A 165 20.10 4.30 -10.22
C GLY A 165 19.17 4.31 -11.42
N VAL A 166 18.68 3.14 -11.81
CA VAL A 166 17.70 2.98 -12.89
C VAL A 166 16.33 2.72 -12.29
N SER A 167 15.34 3.54 -12.66
CA SER A 167 13.97 3.35 -12.19
C SER A 167 13.43 1.99 -12.63
N SER A 168 12.87 1.24 -11.69
CA SER A 168 12.16 -0.01 -11.96
C SER A 168 10.87 0.22 -12.79
N GLN A 169 10.44 1.47 -12.93
CA GLN A 169 9.28 1.89 -13.71
C GLN A 169 9.76 2.73 -14.92
N GLY A 170 9.98 2.07 -16.05
CA GLY A 170 10.27 2.76 -17.31
C GLY A 170 11.74 3.09 -17.58
N GLY A 171 12.71 2.52 -16.86
CA GLY A 171 14.14 2.61 -17.19
C GLY A 171 14.78 4.00 -17.08
N LYS A 172 14.08 4.98 -16.49
CA LYS A 172 14.59 6.34 -16.31
C LYS A 172 15.68 6.38 -15.24
N THR A 173 16.65 7.23 -15.46
CA THR A 173 17.70 7.54 -14.48
C THR A 173 17.12 8.26 -13.27
N VAL A 174 17.46 7.80 -12.07
CA VAL A 174 17.10 8.40 -10.78
C VAL A 174 18.37 8.83 -10.08
N ILE A 175 18.47 10.11 -9.75
CA ILE A 175 19.59 10.66 -8.97
C ILE A 175 19.26 10.44 -7.49
N LEU A 176 20.15 9.76 -6.76
CA LEU A 176 20.04 9.54 -5.33
C LEU A 176 20.61 10.75 -4.57
N PRO A 177 20.01 11.17 -3.45
CA PRO A 177 20.51 12.31 -2.65
C PRO A 177 21.67 11.91 -1.72
N PHE A 178 22.34 10.80 -2.00
CA PHE A 178 23.51 10.28 -1.29
C PHE A 178 24.40 9.53 -2.27
N VAL A 179 25.68 9.41 -1.93
CA VAL A 179 26.63 8.55 -2.61
C VAL A 179 26.68 7.22 -1.87
N LEU A 180 26.60 6.12 -2.60
CA LEU A 180 26.67 4.77 -2.08
C LEU A 180 27.90 4.08 -2.64
N THR A 181 28.71 3.48 -1.78
CA THR A 181 29.88 2.65 -2.16
C THR A 181 29.72 1.29 -1.53
N LEU A 182 29.79 0.23 -2.31
CA LEU A 182 29.85 -1.14 -1.81
C LEU A 182 31.28 -1.41 -1.34
N GLU A 183 31.48 -1.67 -0.06
CA GLU A 183 32.79 -2.00 0.51
C GLU A 183 33.06 -3.50 0.44
N ASP A 184 32.02 -4.32 0.64
CA ASP A 184 32.15 -5.78 0.68
C ASP A 184 30.79 -6.45 0.40
N PHE A 185 30.85 -7.64 -0.21
CA PHE A 185 29.70 -8.52 -0.37
C PHE A 185 30.04 -9.90 0.17
N VAL A 186 29.29 -10.38 1.14
CA VAL A 186 29.48 -11.70 1.76
C VAL A 186 28.25 -12.56 1.51
N MET A 187 28.47 -13.77 1.02
CA MET A 187 27.42 -14.78 0.87
C MET A 187 27.84 -16.02 1.66
N GLU A 188 26.93 -16.52 2.51
CA GLU A 188 27.07 -17.83 3.13
C GLU A 188 26.19 -18.84 2.40
N GLU A 189 26.70 -20.07 2.29
CA GLU A 189 25.97 -21.19 1.70
C GLU A 189 25.72 -22.29 2.74
N TYR A 190 24.66 -23.04 2.53
CA TYR A 190 24.43 -24.30 3.22
C TYR A 190 25.35 -25.38 2.67
N PRO A 191 25.54 -26.52 3.38
CA PRO A 191 26.39 -27.63 2.88
C PRO A 191 25.96 -28.23 1.54
N ASP A 192 24.73 -27.99 1.12
CA ASP A 192 24.17 -28.41 -0.18
C ASP A 192 24.40 -27.38 -1.30
N GLY A 193 25.13 -26.27 -1.04
CA GLY A 193 25.41 -25.21 -1.99
C GLY A 193 24.24 -24.21 -2.18
N THR A 194 23.19 -24.34 -1.40
CA THR A 194 22.09 -23.33 -1.45
C THR A 194 22.49 -22.08 -0.66
N PRO A 195 22.17 -20.88 -1.17
CA PRO A 195 22.44 -19.64 -0.46
C PRO A 195 21.72 -19.57 0.88
N LYS A 196 22.45 -19.22 1.94
CA LYS A 196 21.93 -19.08 3.31
C LYS A 196 21.68 -17.62 3.69
N THR A 197 22.69 -16.77 3.48
CA THR A 197 22.61 -15.34 3.79
C THR A 197 23.32 -14.52 2.72
N PHE A 198 22.89 -13.27 2.57
CA PHE A 198 23.54 -12.27 1.72
C PHE A 198 23.72 -11.01 2.54
N LEU A 199 24.93 -10.50 2.61
CA LEU A 199 25.30 -9.29 3.32
C LEU A 199 26.03 -8.36 2.36
N SER A 200 25.52 -7.13 2.18
CA SER A 200 26.24 -6.04 1.51
C SER A 200 26.67 -5.01 2.55
N ARG A 201 27.97 -4.82 2.72
CA ARG A 201 28.54 -3.71 3.51
C ARG A 201 28.65 -2.50 2.63
N VAL A 202 27.92 -1.46 2.98
CA VAL A 202 27.88 -0.23 2.18
C VAL A 202 28.26 0.98 3.01
N LYS A 203 29.11 1.80 2.43
CA LYS A 203 29.37 3.14 2.90
C LYS A 203 28.46 4.11 2.20
N VAL A 204 27.79 4.96 2.98
CA VAL A 204 26.88 5.99 2.46
C VAL A 204 27.35 7.35 2.91
N GLU A 205 27.51 8.25 1.95
CA GLU A 205 27.83 9.66 2.20
C GLU A 205 26.62 10.55 1.83
N ASP A 206 26.09 11.27 2.80
CA ASP A 206 24.98 12.22 2.64
C ASP A 206 25.27 13.54 3.36
N SER A 207 24.30 14.45 3.39
CA SER A 207 24.41 15.74 4.09
C SER A 207 24.68 15.63 5.61
N LYS A 208 24.53 14.45 6.21
CA LYS A 208 24.77 14.17 7.62
C LYS A 208 26.15 13.55 7.88
N GLY A 209 26.92 13.31 6.84
CA GLY A 209 28.25 12.71 6.88
C GLY A 209 28.30 11.28 6.36
N ILE A 210 29.37 10.61 6.65
CA ILE A 210 29.67 9.23 6.21
C ILE A 210 29.15 8.24 7.26
N ARG A 211 28.46 7.20 6.82
CA ARG A 211 27.93 6.13 7.67
C ARG A 211 28.03 4.79 6.97
N ASN A 212 28.35 3.74 7.71
CA ASN A 212 28.40 2.38 7.21
C ASN A 212 27.12 1.64 7.61
N PHE A 213 26.66 0.76 6.71
CA PHE A 213 25.47 -0.06 6.90
C PHE A 213 25.74 -1.47 6.42
N ASP A 214 25.27 -2.42 7.20
CA ASP A 214 25.14 -3.81 6.81
C ASP A 214 23.72 -4.05 6.29
N ILE A 215 23.61 -4.43 5.01
CA ILE A 215 22.32 -4.66 4.36
C ILE A 215 22.17 -6.15 4.09
N GLU A 216 21.20 -6.76 4.75
CA GLU A 216 20.82 -8.16 4.56
C GLU A 216 19.41 -8.28 3.98
N VAL A 217 19.06 -9.48 3.57
CA VAL A 217 17.68 -9.81 3.20
C VAL A 217 16.76 -9.54 4.40
N ASN A 218 15.72 -8.73 4.20
CA ASN A 218 14.77 -8.25 5.21
C ASN A 218 15.32 -7.24 6.25
N HIS A 219 16.62 -6.88 6.21
CA HIS A 219 17.22 -5.85 7.04
C HIS A 219 17.75 -4.68 6.19
N PRO A 220 16.85 -3.82 5.65
CA PRO A 220 17.24 -2.70 4.80
C PRO A 220 17.91 -1.57 5.59
N ALA A 221 18.91 -0.92 4.98
CA ALA A 221 19.43 0.33 5.49
C ALA A 221 18.42 1.48 5.32
N ARG A 222 18.44 2.45 6.25
CA ARG A 222 17.56 3.64 6.22
C ARG A 222 18.39 4.91 6.15
N ILE A 223 18.15 5.68 5.08
CA ILE A 223 18.83 6.94 4.81
C ILE A 223 17.76 8.01 4.54
N GLY A 224 17.40 8.75 5.58
CA GLY A 224 16.30 9.70 5.50
C GLY A 224 14.98 9.03 5.12
N ALA A 225 14.38 9.43 4.01
CA ALA A 225 13.15 8.85 3.47
C ALA A 225 13.40 7.60 2.58
N TRP A 226 14.65 7.25 2.31
CA TRP A 226 15.03 6.11 1.50
C TRP A 226 15.29 4.87 2.35
N ARG A 227 14.98 3.72 1.75
CA ARG A 227 15.36 2.38 2.23
C ARG A 227 16.09 1.66 1.13
N ILE A 228 17.20 1.02 1.48
CA ILE A 228 18.03 0.27 0.56
C ILE A 228 17.93 -1.20 0.91
N TYR A 229 17.47 -1.98 -0.06
CA TYR A 229 17.26 -3.42 0.07
C TYR A 229 18.26 -4.18 -0.77
N GLN A 230 18.75 -5.28 -0.24
CA GLN A 230 19.48 -6.30 -1.02
C GLN A 230 18.48 -7.05 -1.90
N VAL A 231 18.68 -7.06 -3.23
CA VAL A 231 17.75 -7.72 -4.18
C VAL A 231 18.45 -8.68 -5.14
N GLY A 232 19.76 -8.64 -5.22
CA GLY A 232 20.52 -9.54 -6.07
C GLY A 232 22.02 -9.38 -5.94
N TYR A 233 22.74 -10.26 -6.65
CA TYR A 233 24.21 -10.33 -6.70
C TYR A 233 24.62 -11.01 -8.01
N ASP A 234 25.94 -11.17 -8.28
CA ASP A 234 26.44 -11.92 -9.42
C ASP A 234 26.29 -13.42 -9.17
N LYS A 235 25.25 -14.01 -9.75
CA LYS A 235 24.98 -15.46 -9.61
C LYS A 235 26.03 -16.34 -10.28
N THR A 236 26.83 -15.80 -11.19
CA THR A 236 27.88 -16.58 -11.90
C THR A 236 29.11 -16.73 -11.05
N MET A 237 29.41 -15.76 -10.19
CA MET A 237 30.57 -15.76 -9.29
C MET A 237 30.23 -16.24 -7.88
N GLY A 238 28.92 -16.31 -7.52
CA GLY A 238 28.48 -16.79 -6.21
C GLY A 238 29.07 -16.01 -5.03
N THR A 239 29.87 -16.71 -4.19
CA THR A 239 30.58 -16.13 -3.04
C THR A 239 31.58 -15.05 -3.42
N ASP A 240 32.15 -15.12 -4.62
CA ASP A 240 33.15 -14.16 -5.13
C ASP A 240 32.50 -13.01 -5.94
N SER A 241 31.23 -12.71 -5.72
CA SER A 241 30.52 -11.68 -6.43
C SER A 241 31.20 -10.32 -6.28
N SER A 242 31.52 -9.68 -7.41
CA SER A 242 32.17 -8.37 -7.46
C SER A 242 31.15 -7.19 -7.37
N TYR A 243 29.85 -7.47 -7.35
CA TYR A 243 28.81 -6.47 -7.24
C TYR A 243 27.59 -6.97 -6.47
N SER A 244 26.84 -6.03 -5.92
CA SER A 244 25.52 -6.24 -5.31
C SER A 244 24.46 -5.42 -6.04
N VAL A 245 23.29 -6.02 -6.24
CA VAL A 245 22.13 -5.30 -6.77
C VAL A 245 21.28 -4.83 -5.59
N LEU A 246 21.20 -3.50 -5.44
CA LEU A 246 20.45 -2.85 -4.38
C LEU A 246 19.21 -2.15 -4.94
N GLU A 247 18.07 -2.25 -4.27
CA GLU A 247 16.88 -1.49 -4.59
C GLU A 247 16.69 -0.36 -3.58
N CYS A 248 16.85 0.88 -4.03
CA CYS A 248 16.61 2.08 -3.26
C CYS A 248 15.14 2.49 -3.41
N VAL A 249 14.38 2.50 -2.33
CA VAL A 249 12.94 2.83 -2.31
C VAL A 249 12.69 4.06 -1.45
N ARG A 250 12.08 5.08 -2.05
CA ARG A 250 11.55 6.24 -1.33
C ARG A 250 10.03 6.15 -1.27
N ASP A 251 9.49 6.20 -0.05
CA ASP A 251 8.04 6.21 0.20
C ASP A 251 7.75 7.09 1.41
N GLY A 252 7.37 8.34 1.16
CA GLY A 252 7.09 9.32 2.20
C GLY A 252 5.82 9.01 3.02
N TRP A 253 4.89 8.22 2.48
CA TRP A 253 3.64 7.84 3.12
C TRP A 253 3.73 6.55 3.95
N TYR A 254 4.83 5.84 3.81
CA TYR A 254 5.06 4.59 4.55
C TYR A 254 4.83 4.69 6.08
N PRO A 255 5.24 5.77 6.79
CA PRO A 255 4.98 5.87 8.22
C PRO A 255 3.48 5.85 8.55
N VAL A 256 2.65 6.55 7.75
CA VAL A 256 1.19 6.59 7.92
C VAL A 256 0.59 5.20 7.71
N ILE A 257 0.96 4.54 6.61
CA ILE A 257 0.46 3.21 6.27
C ILE A 257 0.89 2.19 7.34
N ARG A 258 2.16 2.19 7.74
CA ARG A 258 2.69 1.28 8.76
C ARG A 258 1.99 1.44 10.10
N THR A 259 1.83 2.68 10.57
CA THR A 259 1.15 2.96 11.84
C THR A 259 -0.31 2.52 11.78
N GLY A 260 -1.00 2.80 10.68
CA GLY A 260 -2.37 2.35 10.49
C GLY A 260 -2.51 0.83 10.49
N LEU A 261 -1.60 0.10 9.86
CA LEU A 261 -1.60 -1.38 9.89
C LEU A 261 -1.44 -1.93 11.32
N TRP A 262 -0.56 -1.33 12.15
CA TRP A 262 -0.44 -1.71 13.55
C TRP A 262 -1.70 -1.42 14.36
N ILE A 263 -2.38 -0.29 14.11
CA ILE A 263 -3.66 0.04 14.77
C ILE A 263 -4.74 -0.97 14.35
N ILE A 264 -4.84 -1.34 13.08
CA ILE A 264 -5.79 -2.34 12.59
C ILE A 264 -5.53 -3.68 13.26
N LEU A 265 -4.28 -4.14 13.31
CA LEU A 265 -3.89 -5.40 13.94
C LEU A 265 -4.26 -5.42 15.43
N ALA A 266 -3.85 -4.39 16.18
CA ALA A 266 -4.15 -4.28 17.60
C ALA A 266 -5.66 -4.24 17.87
N SER A 267 -6.41 -3.45 17.09
CA SER A 267 -7.86 -3.35 17.23
C SER A 267 -8.57 -4.67 16.89
N GLY A 268 -8.08 -5.39 15.88
CA GLY A 268 -8.60 -6.72 15.52
C GLY A 268 -8.39 -7.76 16.63
N ILE A 269 -7.19 -7.78 17.22
CA ILE A 269 -6.88 -8.66 18.35
C ILE A 269 -7.78 -8.35 19.56
N LEU A 270 -7.91 -7.06 19.94
CA LEU A 270 -8.76 -6.63 21.03
C LEU A 270 -10.23 -7.00 20.79
N MET A 271 -10.71 -6.84 19.56
CA MET A 271 -12.09 -7.22 19.19
C MET A 271 -12.32 -8.73 19.33
N ALA A 272 -11.37 -9.55 18.89
CA ALA A 272 -11.44 -11.00 19.02
C ALA A 272 -11.44 -11.46 20.49
N LEU A 273 -10.55 -10.88 21.32
CA LEU A 273 -10.47 -11.19 22.75
C LEU A 273 -11.75 -10.80 23.50
N THR A 274 -12.30 -9.62 23.21
CA THR A 274 -13.54 -9.15 23.87
C THR A 274 -14.77 -9.94 23.43
N ALA A 275 -14.84 -10.39 22.18
CA ALA A 275 -15.91 -11.26 21.69
C ALA A 275 -15.84 -12.64 22.37
N GLY A 276 -14.65 -13.22 22.48
CA GLY A 276 -14.45 -14.50 23.19
C GLY A 276 -14.80 -14.44 24.68
N TYR A 277 -14.50 -13.32 25.34
CA TYR A 277 -14.86 -13.12 26.75
C TYR A 277 -16.38 -13.03 26.95
N LYS A 278 -17.10 -12.30 26.10
CA LYS A 278 -18.57 -12.20 26.16
C LYS A 278 -19.24 -13.55 25.97
N ARG A 279 -18.81 -14.32 24.98
CA ARG A 279 -19.35 -15.67 24.72
C ARG A 279 -19.18 -16.61 25.92
N LYS A 280 -17.98 -16.66 26.54
CA LYS A 280 -17.72 -17.47 27.74
C LYS A 280 -18.56 -17.04 28.94
N LYS A 281 -18.95 -15.77 29.05
CA LYS A 281 -19.82 -15.27 30.10
C LYS A 281 -21.28 -15.69 29.89
N GLU A 282 -21.75 -15.70 28.64
CA GLU A 282 -23.10 -16.17 28.28
C GLU A 282 -23.26 -17.68 28.43
N GLU A 283 -22.22 -18.49 28.19
CA GLU A 283 -22.24 -19.95 28.39
C GLU A 283 -22.22 -20.37 29.88
N LYS A 284 -21.97 -19.44 30.82
CA LYS A 284 -21.91 -19.69 32.27
C LYS A 284 -23.17 -19.25 33.02
N ILE A 285 -24.15 -18.64 32.31
CA ILE A 285 -25.45 -18.22 32.84
C ILE A 285 -26.53 -19.19 32.34
#